data_e6d25cbed32869e66590d5da42ac78a5
#
_entry.id   e6d25cbed32869e66590d5da42ac78a5
#
_cell.length_a   1.000
_cell.length_b   1.000
_cell.length_c   1.000
_cell.angle_alpha   90.00
_cell.angle_beta   90.00
_cell.angle_gamma   90.00
#
_symmetry.space_group_name_H-M   'P 1'
#
loop_
_entity.id
_entity.type
_entity.pdbx_description
1 polymer ?
#
loop_
_entity_poly.entity_id
_entity_poly.type
_entity_poly.pdbx_seq_one_letter_code
_entity_poly.pdbx_strand_id
1 'polypeptide(L)'
;AHFAGSSDPVRVLDVGCGGGFLSNHLSKEGFEVDGLDASADSLAVAAQHDPTGNVRYTRGDALSLPFADESFDVVCAMDFLEHVEAPARVVAEAGRVLRPRGLFFFHTFNRNPLAWLVVIKGVEWFVKNTPKDMHVLRLFIRPAELRGMCEASGLKVVELHGSAPVVGSLAFWKMLATRVVPRDFRFRFAKSTRIAYTGFAERLPSGDSNV
;
A
#
# COMPACT_ATOMS: atom_id res chain seq x y z
N ALA A 1 16.23 10.79 5.57
CA ALA A 1 16.37 12.12 6.18
C ALA A 1 15.28 12.44 7.22
N HIS A 2 14.02 11.94 7.03
CA HIS A 2 12.88 12.26 7.92
C HIS A 2 13.08 11.75 9.36
N PHE A 3 13.62 10.54 9.52
CA PHE A 3 13.93 9.91 10.81
C PHE A 3 15.43 9.92 11.15
N ALA A 4 16.24 10.71 10.44
CA ALA A 4 17.67 10.80 10.68
C ALA A 4 17.94 11.51 12.02
N GLY A 5 18.54 10.79 12.96
CA GLY A 5 18.86 11.27 14.32
C GLY A 5 18.16 10.51 15.44
N SER A 6 17.22 9.61 15.15
CA SER A 6 16.70 8.67 16.15
C SER A 6 17.72 7.53 16.36
N SER A 7 18.04 7.24 17.62
CA SER A 7 18.82 6.05 18.00
C SER A 7 17.99 4.78 17.94
N ASP A 8 16.67 4.92 17.96
CA ASP A 8 15.75 3.80 17.98
C ASP A 8 15.38 3.37 16.55
N PRO A 9 15.19 2.08 16.30
CA PRO A 9 14.78 1.59 14.99
C PRO A 9 13.40 2.13 14.62
N VAL A 10 13.24 2.52 13.36
CA VAL A 10 11.96 2.99 12.82
C VAL A 10 10.95 1.84 12.82
N ARG A 11 9.80 2.04 13.48
CA ARG A 11 8.71 1.05 13.54
C ARG A 11 7.74 1.22 12.39
N VAL A 12 7.56 0.16 11.63
CA VAL A 12 6.72 0.11 10.43
C VAL A 12 5.57 -0.86 10.61
N LEU A 13 4.35 -0.44 10.28
CA LEU A 13 3.19 -1.31 10.12
C LEU A 13 2.88 -1.48 8.64
N ASP A 14 2.80 -2.72 8.17
CA ASP A 14 2.37 -3.09 6.82
C ASP A 14 0.95 -3.66 6.89
N VAL A 15 -0.04 -2.86 6.48
CA VAL A 15 -1.48 -3.18 6.54
C VAL A 15 -1.90 -3.88 5.27
N GLY A 16 -2.46 -5.10 5.40
CA GLY A 16 -2.76 -5.97 4.28
C GLY A 16 -1.47 -6.55 3.68
N CYS A 17 -0.55 -6.98 4.54
CA CYS A 17 0.79 -7.42 4.14
C CYS A 17 0.83 -8.67 3.26
N GLY A 18 -0.27 -9.40 3.15
CA GLY A 18 -0.40 -10.60 2.32
C GLY A 18 0.73 -11.61 2.57
N GLY A 19 1.43 -12.00 1.51
CA GLY A 19 2.60 -12.91 1.56
C GLY A 19 3.91 -12.28 2.05
N GLY A 20 3.87 -11.07 2.63
CA GLY A 20 4.98 -10.45 3.33
C GLY A 20 6.07 -9.84 2.44
N PHE A 21 5.81 -9.57 1.17
CA PHE A 21 6.84 -9.06 0.26
C PHE A 21 7.47 -7.75 0.75
N LEU A 22 6.66 -6.79 1.15
CA LEU A 22 7.14 -5.50 1.67
C LEU A 22 7.71 -5.67 3.07
N SER A 23 6.97 -6.33 3.97
CA SER A 23 7.37 -6.55 5.36
C SER A 23 8.74 -7.21 5.46
N ASN A 24 8.97 -8.31 4.72
CA ASN A 24 10.23 -9.05 4.70
C ASN A 24 11.38 -8.22 4.11
N HIS A 25 11.09 -7.39 3.10
CA HIS A 25 12.10 -6.50 2.52
C HIS A 25 12.51 -5.42 3.52
N LEU A 26 11.57 -4.75 4.16
CA LEU A 26 11.85 -3.70 5.14
C LEU A 26 12.60 -4.24 6.37
N SER A 27 12.25 -5.45 6.83
CA SER A 27 12.98 -6.10 7.93
C SER A 27 14.46 -6.35 7.59
N LYS A 28 14.77 -6.74 6.33
CA LYS A 28 16.15 -6.86 5.84
C LYS A 28 16.91 -5.53 5.85
N GLU A 29 16.21 -4.43 5.60
CA GLU A 29 16.78 -3.09 5.61
C GLU A 29 16.95 -2.53 7.04
N GLY A 30 16.60 -3.31 8.07
CA GLY A 30 16.81 -2.97 9.47
C GLY A 30 15.65 -2.24 10.15
N PHE A 31 14.48 -2.18 9.51
CA PHE A 31 13.27 -1.65 10.14
C PHE A 31 12.65 -2.67 11.12
N GLU A 32 12.02 -2.17 12.17
CA GLU A 32 11.17 -2.98 13.06
C GLU A 32 9.78 -3.08 12.45
N VAL A 33 9.39 -4.27 11.96
CA VAL A 33 8.21 -4.43 11.12
C VAL A 33 7.14 -5.28 11.80
N ASP A 34 5.91 -4.75 11.83
CA ASP A 34 4.68 -5.47 12.11
C ASP A 34 3.89 -5.63 10.80
N GLY A 35 3.55 -6.85 10.40
CA GLY A 35 2.70 -7.16 9.26
C GLY A 35 1.31 -7.60 9.72
N LEU A 36 0.24 -6.96 9.20
CA LEU A 36 -1.13 -7.33 9.53
C LEU A 36 -1.89 -7.76 8.27
N ASP A 37 -2.57 -8.90 8.35
CA ASP A 37 -3.48 -9.40 7.31
C ASP A 37 -4.64 -10.19 7.94
N ALA A 38 -5.78 -10.26 7.25
CA ALA A 38 -6.93 -11.04 7.69
C ALA A 38 -6.76 -12.55 7.41
N SER A 39 -5.94 -12.90 6.40
CA SER A 39 -5.71 -14.27 5.94
C SER A 39 -4.59 -14.95 6.72
N ALA A 40 -4.93 -15.96 7.52
CA ALA A 40 -3.94 -16.78 8.21
C ALA A 40 -2.98 -17.50 7.24
N ASP A 41 -3.48 -17.93 6.07
CA ASP A 41 -2.68 -18.62 5.06
C ASP A 41 -1.64 -17.68 4.44
N SER A 42 -2.03 -16.43 4.17
CA SER A 42 -1.09 -15.41 3.68
C SER A 42 0.01 -15.14 4.70
N LEU A 43 -0.35 -14.99 5.97
CA LEU A 43 0.62 -14.77 7.06
C LEU A 43 1.57 -15.97 7.25
N ALA A 44 1.07 -17.19 7.07
CA ALA A 44 1.93 -18.38 7.13
C ALA A 44 2.98 -18.38 6.01
N VAL A 45 2.58 -17.99 4.79
CA VAL A 45 3.51 -17.81 3.65
C VAL A 45 4.49 -16.69 3.94
N ALA A 46 4.02 -15.55 4.48
CA ALA A 46 4.86 -14.41 4.80
C ALA A 46 5.96 -14.77 5.82
N ALA A 47 5.58 -15.46 6.89
CA ALA A 47 6.51 -15.92 7.94
C ALA A 47 7.52 -16.96 7.41
N GLN A 48 7.06 -17.88 6.53
CA GLN A 48 7.96 -18.88 5.92
C GLN A 48 9.04 -18.23 5.05
N HIS A 49 8.75 -17.09 4.44
CA HIS A 49 9.67 -16.37 3.57
C HIS A 49 10.40 -15.21 4.24
N ASP A 50 10.22 -15.01 5.56
CA ASP A 50 10.96 -14.00 6.30
C ASP A 50 12.41 -14.48 6.55
N PRO A 51 13.40 -13.89 5.91
CA PRO A 51 14.79 -14.32 6.05
C PRO A 51 15.44 -13.84 7.34
N THR A 52 14.81 -12.89 8.04
CA THR A 52 15.32 -12.31 9.28
C THR A 52 14.74 -12.99 10.51
N GLY A 53 13.51 -13.54 10.40
CA GLY A 53 12.72 -14.05 11.51
C GLY A 53 12.27 -12.96 12.49
N ASN A 54 12.37 -11.69 12.11
CA ASN A 54 12.11 -10.54 12.99
C ASN A 54 10.79 -9.84 12.73
N VAL A 55 10.09 -10.17 11.63
CA VAL A 55 8.77 -9.58 11.35
C VAL A 55 7.71 -10.16 12.27
N ARG A 56 6.96 -9.30 12.95
CA ARG A 56 5.82 -9.71 13.77
C ARG A 56 4.56 -9.76 12.91
N TYR A 57 4.11 -10.96 12.56
CA TYR A 57 2.89 -11.15 11.79
C TYR A 57 1.68 -11.33 12.70
N THR A 58 0.67 -10.47 12.51
CA THR A 58 -0.57 -10.45 13.30
C THR A 58 -1.78 -10.65 12.39
N ARG A 59 -2.61 -11.62 12.70
CA ARG A 59 -3.93 -11.74 12.06
C ARG A 59 -4.87 -10.72 12.65
N GLY A 60 -5.46 -9.84 11.82
CA GLY A 60 -6.34 -8.79 12.29
C GLY A 60 -7.19 -8.16 11.20
N ASP A 61 -8.10 -7.28 11.64
CA ASP A 61 -8.95 -6.47 10.77
C ASP A 61 -8.33 -5.08 10.61
N ALA A 62 -8.05 -4.68 9.37
CA ALA A 62 -7.54 -3.35 9.07
C ALA A 62 -8.54 -2.21 9.39
N LEU A 63 -9.83 -2.54 9.54
CA LEU A 63 -10.86 -1.59 9.95
C LEU A 63 -10.84 -1.32 11.48
N SER A 64 -10.08 -2.11 12.24
CA SER A 64 -9.93 -1.98 13.70
C SER A 64 -8.58 -2.56 14.11
N LEU A 65 -7.51 -1.79 13.90
CA LEU A 65 -6.13 -2.23 14.12
C LEU A 65 -5.88 -2.57 15.60
N PRO A 66 -5.35 -3.76 15.93
CA PRO A 66 -5.11 -4.19 17.30
C PRO A 66 -3.85 -3.58 17.91
N PHE A 67 -3.57 -2.33 17.59
CA PHE A 67 -2.39 -1.59 18.04
C PHE A 67 -2.81 -0.32 18.79
N ALA A 68 -1.98 0.11 19.73
CA ALA A 68 -2.19 1.34 20.48
C ALA A 68 -2.04 2.58 19.57
N ASP A 69 -2.65 3.68 20.00
CA ASP A 69 -2.43 4.98 19.36
C ASP A 69 -0.95 5.34 19.39
N GLU A 70 -0.48 6.03 18.36
CA GLU A 70 0.87 6.59 18.28
C GLU A 70 2.01 5.56 18.49
N SER A 71 1.83 4.34 17.98
CA SER A 71 2.76 3.24 18.16
C SER A 71 3.73 3.01 16.99
N PHE A 72 3.47 3.62 15.83
CA PHE A 72 4.28 3.46 14.61
C PHE A 72 4.80 4.78 14.05
N ASP A 73 5.99 4.74 13.48
CA ASP A 73 6.60 5.86 12.75
C ASP A 73 6.14 5.87 11.29
N VAL A 74 5.87 4.68 10.73
CA VAL A 74 5.43 4.49 9.35
C VAL A 74 4.28 3.47 9.32
N VAL A 75 3.25 3.77 8.52
CA VAL A 75 2.20 2.81 8.13
C VAL A 75 2.18 2.70 6.62
N CYS A 76 2.17 1.48 6.10
CA CYS A 76 2.04 1.18 4.68
C CYS A 76 0.70 0.50 4.40
N ALA A 77 0.02 0.91 3.30
CA ALA A 77 -1.13 0.22 2.73
C ALA A 77 -0.92 0.15 1.20
N MET A 78 -0.16 -0.85 0.78
CA MET A 78 0.27 -0.98 -0.62
C MET A 78 -0.58 -2.04 -1.32
N ASP A 79 -1.28 -1.63 -2.40
CA ASP A 79 -2.22 -2.48 -3.15
C ASP A 79 -3.28 -3.14 -2.25
N PHE A 80 -3.77 -2.38 -1.26
CA PHE A 80 -4.69 -2.88 -0.25
C PHE A 80 -6.03 -2.13 -0.21
N LEU A 81 -6.03 -0.80 -0.30
CA LEU A 81 -7.21 0.04 -0.10
C LEU A 81 -8.34 -0.25 -1.10
N GLU A 82 -8.02 -0.71 -2.30
CA GLU A 82 -8.97 -1.13 -3.34
C GLU A 82 -9.62 -2.50 -3.10
N HIS A 83 -9.25 -3.17 -2.02
CA HIS A 83 -9.82 -4.47 -1.63
C HIS A 83 -10.77 -4.38 -0.45
N VAL A 84 -10.98 -3.18 0.11
CA VAL A 84 -11.84 -2.97 1.28
C VAL A 84 -13.05 -2.10 0.95
N GLU A 85 -14.20 -2.42 1.56
CA GLU A 85 -15.44 -1.67 1.37
C GLU A 85 -15.43 -0.29 2.07
N ALA A 86 -14.64 -0.13 3.11
CA ALA A 86 -14.56 1.08 3.92
C ALA A 86 -13.13 1.63 4.03
N PRO A 87 -12.49 2.06 2.91
CA PRO A 87 -11.09 2.51 2.92
C PRO A 87 -10.87 3.74 3.83
N ALA A 88 -11.87 4.60 4.00
CA ALA A 88 -11.79 5.74 4.91
C ALA A 88 -11.52 5.31 6.36
N ARG A 89 -12.05 4.15 6.78
CA ARG A 89 -11.82 3.62 8.12
C ARG A 89 -10.40 3.07 8.28
N VAL A 90 -9.85 2.45 7.24
CA VAL A 90 -8.43 2.03 7.23
C VAL A 90 -7.51 3.23 7.34
N VAL A 91 -7.80 4.31 6.59
CA VAL A 91 -7.00 5.55 6.66
C VAL A 91 -7.11 6.20 8.04
N ALA A 92 -8.29 6.18 8.66
CA ALA A 92 -8.49 6.70 10.03
C ALA A 92 -7.68 5.88 11.06
N GLU A 93 -7.69 4.56 10.96
CA GLU A 93 -6.89 3.68 11.82
C GLU A 93 -5.39 3.88 11.60
N ALA A 94 -4.95 4.03 10.34
CA ALA A 94 -3.57 4.39 10.04
C ALA A 94 -3.17 5.72 10.71
N GLY A 95 -4.03 6.75 10.62
CA GLY A 95 -3.81 8.03 11.31
C GLY A 95 -3.76 7.90 12.83
N ARG A 96 -4.59 7.04 13.42
CA ARG A 96 -4.63 6.81 14.87
C ARG A 96 -3.33 6.16 15.38
N VAL A 97 -2.86 5.10 14.71
CA VAL A 97 -1.67 4.34 15.16
C VAL A 97 -0.34 5.01 14.80
N LEU A 98 -0.33 5.96 13.87
CA LEU A 98 0.86 6.74 13.55
C LEU A 98 1.21 7.70 14.70
N ARG A 99 2.47 7.87 14.99
CA ARG A 99 3.00 8.96 15.82
C ARG A 99 2.82 10.31 15.14
N PRO A 100 2.75 11.42 15.87
CA PRO A 100 2.84 12.75 15.28
C PRO A 100 4.04 12.86 14.34
N ARG A 101 3.85 13.43 13.15
CA ARG A 101 4.83 13.47 12.06
C ARG A 101 5.19 12.10 11.44
N GLY A 102 4.53 11.02 11.83
CA GLY A 102 4.65 9.72 11.17
C GLY A 102 4.12 9.75 9.74
N LEU A 103 4.53 8.79 8.93
CA LEU A 103 4.25 8.75 7.51
C LEU A 103 3.31 7.60 7.14
N PHE A 104 2.27 7.92 6.38
CA PHE A 104 1.38 6.94 5.77
C PHE A 104 1.69 6.79 4.29
N PHE A 105 2.24 5.64 3.88
CA PHE A 105 2.48 5.29 2.49
C PHE A 105 1.33 4.48 1.92
N PHE A 106 0.95 4.78 0.68
CA PHE A 106 -0.15 4.10 0.00
C PHE A 106 0.13 3.91 -1.50
N HIS A 107 -0.41 2.82 -2.04
CA HIS A 107 -0.58 2.60 -3.48
C HIS A 107 -1.99 2.07 -3.73
N THR A 108 -2.66 2.56 -4.80
CA THR A 108 -4.00 2.08 -5.19
C THR A 108 -4.33 2.50 -6.63
N PHE A 109 -5.48 2.03 -7.15
CA PHE A 109 -5.96 2.30 -8.49
C PHE A 109 -7.00 3.42 -8.53
N ASN A 110 -6.93 4.23 -9.58
CA ASN A 110 -7.86 5.35 -9.77
C ASN A 110 -9.19 4.88 -10.36
N ARG A 111 -10.32 5.29 -9.79
CA ARG A 111 -11.66 4.95 -10.26
C ARG A 111 -12.05 5.77 -11.49
N ASN A 112 -11.78 5.23 -12.68
CA ASN A 112 -12.20 5.79 -13.96
C ASN A 112 -12.22 4.71 -15.07
N PRO A 113 -12.85 4.99 -16.26
CA PRO A 113 -12.94 4.01 -17.34
C PRO A 113 -11.59 3.55 -17.90
N LEU A 114 -10.56 4.41 -17.89
CA LEU A 114 -9.23 4.04 -18.37
C LEU A 114 -8.56 3.02 -17.44
N ALA A 115 -8.63 3.24 -16.12
CA ALA A 115 -8.12 2.28 -15.15
C ALA A 115 -8.88 0.94 -15.23
N TRP A 116 -10.20 0.97 -15.42
CA TRP A 116 -10.98 -0.25 -15.67
C TRP A 116 -10.47 -1.01 -16.89
N LEU A 117 -10.27 -0.33 -18.01
CA LEU A 117 -9.78 -0.98 -19.24
C LEU A 117 -8.38 -1.56 -19.07
N VAL A 118 -7.48 -0.83 -18.43
CA VAL A 118 -6.06 -1.23 -18.32
C VAL A 118 -5.87 -2.25 -17.19
N VAL A 119 -6.37 -1.97 -15.98
CA VAL A 119 -6.11 -2.79 -14.80
C VAL A 119 -7.00 -4.02 -14.78
N ILE A 120 -8.31 -3.88 -15.05
CA ILE A 120 -9.23 -5.02 -14.97
C ILE A 120 -9.18 -5.79 -16.29
N LYS A 121 -9.56 -5.15 -17.40
CA LYS A 121 -9.61 -5.86 -18.69
C LYS A 121 -8.25 -6.22 -19.24
N GLY A 122 -7.25 -5.35 -19.07
CA GLY A 122 -5.87 -5.66 -19.48
C GLY A 122 -5.31 -6.86 -18.73
N VAL A 123 -5.51 -6.94 -17.41
CA VAL A 123 -5.04 -8.09 -16.63
C VAL A 123 -5.84 -9.35 -16.98
N GLU A 124 -7.18 -9.30 -17.08
CA GLU A 124 -8.01 -10.44 -17.50
C GLU A 124 -7.63 -10.98 -18.89
N TRP A 125 -7.28 -10.09 -19.84
CA TRP A 125 -6.97 -10.50 -21.21
C TRP A 125 -5.53 -10.95 -21.39
N PHE A 126 -4.60 -10.34 -20.69
CA PHE A 126 -3.15 -10.51 -20.93
C PHE A 126 -2.39 -11.19 -19.80
N VAL A 127 -3.04 -11.60 -18.69
CA VAL A 127 -2.38 -12.36 -17.62
C VAL A 127 -3.13 -13.67 -17.37
N LYS A 128 -2.39 -14.79 -17.45
CA LYS A 128 -2.95 -16.13 -17.15
C LYS A 128 -3.15 -16.31 -15.65
N ASN A 129 -4.14 -17.13 -15.30
CA ASN A 129 -4.43 -17.51 -13.91
C ASN A 129 -4.78 -16.34 -12.97
N THR A 130 -5.23 -15.23 -13.52
CA THR A 130 -5.78 -14.14 -12.71
C THR A 130 -7.11 -14.59 -12.13
N PRO A 131 -7.31 -14.55 -10.80
CA PRO A 131 -8.60 -14.83 -10.19
C PRO A 131 -9.68 -13.91 -10.77
N LYS A 132 -10.88 -14.47 -11.01
CA LYS A 132 -12.02 -13.64 -11.41
C LYS A 132 -12.34 -12.66 -10.29
N ASP A 133 -12.71 -11.44 -10.66
CA ASP A 133 -13.10 -10.37 -9.73
C ASP A 133 -12.00 -9.93 -8.75
N MET A 134 -10.71 -10.18 -9.09
CA MET A 134 -9.58 -9.72 -8.27
C MET A 134 -9.62 -8.20 -8.07
N HIS A 135 -10.06 -7.44 -9.09
CA HIS A 135 -10.20 -5.99 -9.01
C HIS A 135 -11.62 -5.58 -9.36
N VAL A 136 -12.25 -4.85 -8.47
CA VAL A 136 -13.62 -4.34 -8.62
C VAL A 136 -13.60 -2.84 -8.75
N LEU A 137 -13.99 -2.30 -9.91
CA LEU A 137 -13.90 -0.86 -10.19
C LEU A 137 -14.56 0.04 -9.13
N ARG A 138 -15.67 -0.42 -8.51
CA ARG A 138 -16.36 0.38 -7.47
C ARG A 138 -15.51 0.62 -6.23
N LEU A 139 -14.53 -0.26 -5.97
CA LEU A 139 -13.61 -0.15 -4.83
C LEU A 139 -12.36 0.68 -5.16
N PHE A 140 -12.11 0.99 -6.43
CA PHE A 140 -11.02 1.89 -6.80
C PHE A 140 -11.29 3.29 -6.24
N ILE A 141 -10.24 4.00 -5.90
CA ILE A 141 -10.31 5.27 -5.14
C ILE A 141 -9.79 6.41 -6.02
N ARG A 142 -10.56 7.50 -6.16
CA ARG A 142 -10.05 8.68 -6.84
C ARG A 142 -9.03 9.41 -5.97
N PRO A 143 -7.98 10.02 -6.56
CA PRO A 143 -6.98 10.76 -5.78
C PRO A 143 -7.58 11.83 -4.86
N ALA A 144 -8.65 12.51 -5.29
CA ALA A 144 -9.33 13.51 -4.46
C ALA A 144 -10.08 12.87 -3.27
N GLU A 145 -10.66 11.69 -3.44
CA GLU A 145 -11.33 10.95 -2.37
C GLU A 145 -10.31 10.49 -1.31
N LEU A 146 -9.17 9.94 -1.74
CA LEU A 146 -8.11 9.54 -0.81
C LEU A 146 -7.55 10.75 -0.04
N ARG A 147 -7.36 11.88 -0.72
CA ARG A 147 -6.93 13.11 -0.07
C ARG A 147 -7.92 13.56 1.01
N GLY A 148 -9.22 13.55 0.72
CA GLY A 148 -10.26 13.85 1.71
C GLY A 148 -10.28 12.86 2.87
N MET A 149 -10.07 11.56 2.64
CA MET A 149 -9.95 10.55 3.70
C MET A 149 -8.74 10.84 4.61
N CYS A 150 -7.59 11.18 4.01
CA CYS A 150 -6.39 11.57 4.76
C CYS A 150 -6.65 12.81 5.61
N GLU A 151 -7.17 13.88 5.03
CA GLU A 151 -7.48 15.14 5.73
C GLU A 151 -8.44 14.94 6.89
N ALA A 152 -9.51 14.15 6.69
CA ALA A 152 -10.46 13.79 7.74
C ALA A 152 -9.84 12.98 8.89
N SER A 153 -8.67 12.37 8.64
CA SER A 153 -7.93 11.53 9.60
C SER A 153 -6.68 12.23 10.18
N GLY A 154 -6.54 13.54 10.00
CA GLY A 154 -5.39 14.31 10.49
C GLY A 154 -4.10 14.05 9.71
N LEU A 155 -4.21 13.53 8.48
CA LEU A 155 -3.10 13.24 7.59
C LEU A 155 -3.06 14.25 6.44
N LYS A 156 -1.90 14.85 6.18
CA LYS A 156 -1.68 15.75 5.05
C LYS A 156 -0.94 15.02 3.93
N VAL A 157 -1.56 14.87 2.77
CA VAL A 157 -0.89 14.27 1.60
C VAL A 157 0.25 15.20 1.14
N VAL A 158 1.48 14.71 1.20
CA VAL A 158 2.70 15.44 0.85
C VAL A 158 3.04 15.24 -0.62
N GLU A 159 3.07 13.97 -1.06
CA GLU A 159 3.41 13.62 -2.43
C GLU A 159 2.40 12.64 -3.01
N LEU A 160 2.17 12.78 -4.33
CA LEU A 160 1.32 11.88 -5.10
C LEU A 160 1.88 11.74 -6.52
N HIS A 161 2.23 10.54 -6.90
CA HIS A 161 2.77 10.18 -8.20
C HIS A 161 1.91 9.10 -8.87
N GLY A 162 1.75 9.20 -10.18
CA GLY A 162 1.19 8.10 -10.95
C GLY A 162 2.15 6.91 -10.98
N SER A 163 1.59 5.72 -11.11
CA SER A 163 2.33 4.48 -11.37
C SER A 163 1.92 3.91 -12.72
N ALA A 164 2.88 3.54 -13.55
CA ALA A 164 2.62 2.98 -14.86
C ALA A 164 3.67 1.93 -15.25
N PRO A 165 3.30 0.87 -15.99
CA PRO A 165 4.26 -0.10 -16.49
C PRO A 165 5.23 0.57 -17.48
N VAL A 166 6.46 0.06 -17.54
CA VAL A 166 7.46 0.49 -18.54
C VAL A 166 7.16 -0.19 -19.86
N VAL A 167 6.27 0.41 -20.64
CA VAL A 167 5.75 -0.14 -21.92
C VAL A 167 6.84 -0.42 -22.96
N GLY A 168 7.95 0.35 -22.93
CA GLY A 168 9.11 0.15 -23.83
C GLY A 168 10.05 -1.00 -23.44
N SER A 169 9.79 -1.70 -22.31
CA SER A 169 10.67 -2.78 -21.84
C SER A 169 10.40 -4.10 -22.56
N LEU A 170 11.44 -4.92 -22.74
CA LEU A 170 11.29 -6.28 -23.26
C LEU A 170 10.35 -7.12 -22.39
N ALA A 171 10.40 -6.93 -21.07
CA ALA A 171 9.52 -7.58 -20.11
C ALA A 171 8.04 -7.30 -20.36
N PHE A 172 7.69 -6.05 -20.72
CA PHE A 172 6.31 -5.68 -21.07
C PHE A 172 5.82 -6.46 -22.31
N TRP A 173 6.61 -6.48 -23.38
CA TRP A 173 6.25 -7.19 -24.60
C TRP A 173 6.24 -8.72 -24.41
N LYS A 174 7.17 -9.24 -23.61
CA LYS A 174 7.18 -10.65 -23.21
C LYS A 174 5.92 -11.03 -22.44
N MET A 175 5.47 -10.19 -21.50
CA MET A 175 4.21 -10.38 -20.78
C MET A 175 3.02 -10.48 -21.76
N LEU A 176 2.91 -9.56 -22.72
CA LEU A 176 1.83 -9.59 -23.70
C LEU A 176 1.86 -10.87 -24.57
N ALA A 177 3.06 -11.33 -24.96
CA ALA A 177 3.20 -12.52 -25.80
C ALA A 177 2.96 -13.83 -25.04
N THR A 178 3.46 -13.94 -23.81
CA THR A 178 3.41 -15.18 -23.00
C THR A 178 2.21 -15.24 -22.06
N ARG A 179 1.59 -14.09 -21.79
CA ARG A 179 0.53 -13.90 -20.79
C ARG A 179 0.99 -14.25 -19.37
N VAL A 180 2.29 -14.14 -19.10
CA VAL A 180 2.91 -14.34 -17.79
C VAL A 180 3.72 -13.10 -17.46
N VAL A 181 3.53 -12.54 -16.26
CA VAL A 181 4.31 -11.38 -15.78
C VAL A 181 5.74 -11.85 -15.48
N PRO A 182 6.76 -11.36 -16.23
CA PRO A 182 8.16 -11.74 -15.98
C PRO A 182 8.67 -11.14 -14.65
N ARG A 183 9.68 -11.77 -14.05
CA ARG A 183 10.29 -11.29 -12.81
C ARG A 183 10.96 -9.91 -12.93
N ASP A 184 11.40 -9.55 -14.13
CA ASP A 184 12.01 -8.25 -14.46
C ASP A 184 11.00 -7.21 -14.95
N PHE A 185 9.69 -7.47 -14.78
CA PHE A 185 8.65 -6.50 -15.09
C PHE A 185 8.78 -5.27 -14.17
N ARG A 186 8.75 -4.08 -14.77
CA ARG A 186 9.01 -2.84 -14.02
C ARG A 186 7.87 -1.84 -14.17
N PHE A 187 7.62 -1.14 -13.08
CA PHE A 187 6.82 0.07 -13.04
C PHE A 187 7.72 1.29 -12.94
N ARG A 188 7.21 2.43 -13.35
CA ARG A 188 7.87 3.74 -13.19
C ARG A 188 6.89 4.74 -12.58
N PHE A 189 7.44 5.70 -11.88
CA PHE A 189 6.66 6.88 -11.51
C PHE A 189 6.30 7.69 -12.76
N ALA A 190 5.08 8.21 -12.77
CA ALA A 190 4.53 9.01 -13.84
C ALA A 190 3.85 10.27 -13.27
N LYS A 191 3.78 11.32 -14.06
CA LYS A 191 3.03 12.54 -13.67
C LYS A 191 1.52 12.30 -13.62
N SER A 192 1.02 11.38 -14.44
CA SER A 192 -0.40 11.09 -14.56
C SER A 192 -0.84 10.02 -13.56
N THR A 193 -1.77 10.38 -12.69
CA THR A 193 -2.42 9.49 -11.72
C THR A 193 -3.65 8.76 -12.29
N ARG A 194 -3.80 8.72 -13.64
CA ARG A 194 -5.03 8.22 -14.29
C ARG A 194 -5.27 6.73 -14.12
N ILE A 195 -4.25 5.89 -13.96
CA ILE A 195 -4.39 4.43 -13.86
C ILE A 195 -4.23 4.01 -12.41
N ALA A 196 -3.03 4.14 -11.90
CA ALA A 196 -2.66 3.86 -10.53
C ALA A 196 -1.85 5.01 -9.97
N TYR A 197 -1.83 5.13 -8.67
CA TYR A 197 -1.05 6.16 -8.01
C TYR A 197 -0.52 5.68 -6.67
N THR A 198 0.63 6.22 -6.31
CA THR A 198 1.31 6.02 -5.04
C THR A 198 1.67 7.37 -4.45
N GLY A 199 1.79 7.42 -3.16
CA GLY A 199 2.18 8.63 -2.46
C GLY A 199 2.36 8.40 -0.98
N PHE A 200 2.56 9.49 -0.28
CA PHE A 200 2.55 9.46 1.17
C PHE A 200 1.90 10.70 1.77
N ALA A 201 1.38 10.52 2.98
CA ALA A 201 0.85 11.57 3.82
C ALA A 201 1.59 11.61 5.14
N GLU A 202 1.72 12.78 5.73
CA GLU A 202 2.30 13.01 7.06
C GLU A 202 1.19 13.24 8.07
N ARG A 203 1.27 12.62 9.25
CA ARG A 203 0.38 12.91 10.36
C ARG A 203 0.70 14.28 10.93
N LEU A 204 -0.29 15.15 11.00
CA LEU A 204 -0.14 16.48 11.58
C LEU A 204 0.08 16.37 13.10
N PRO A 205 0.90 17.27 13.70
CA PRO A 205 1.02 17.37 15.16
C PRO A 205 -0.34 17.63 15.81
N SER A 206 -0.58 17.02 16.97
CA SER A 206 -1.78 17.28 17.77
C SER A 206 -1.76 18.76 18.21
N GLY A 207 -2.55 19.61 17.56
CA GLY A 207 -2.61 21.05 17.84
C GLY A 207 -2.78 21.95 16.60
N ASP A 208 -2.48 21.44 15.39
CA ASP A 208 -2.65 22.19 14.14
C ASP A 208 -3.97 21.89 13.41
N SER A 209 -5.03 21.58 14.12
CA SER A 209 -6.38 21.65 13.55
C SER A 209 -6.69 23.13 13.32
N ASN A 210 -6.22 23.68 12.22
CA ASN A 210 -6.58 25.02 11.81
C ASN A 210 -8.08 25.14 11.62
N VAL A 211 -8.64 26.02 12.42
CA VAL A 211 -9.92 26.72 12.32
C VAL A 211 -10.20 27.22 10.89
#